data_89a557648bd25dc3e6a5843f0fccb397
#
_entry.id   89a557648bd25dc3e6a5843f0fccb397
#
_cell.length_a   1.000
_cell.length_b   1.000
_cell.length_c   1.000
_cell.angle_alpha   90.00
_cell.angle_beta   90.00
_cell.angle_gamma   90.00
#
_symmetry.space_group_name_H-M   'P 1'
#
loop_
_entity.id
_entity.type
_entity.pdbx_description
1 polymer ?
#
loop_
_entity_poly.entity_id
_entity_poly.type
_entity_poly.pdbx_seq_one_letter_code
_entity_poly.pdbx_strand_id
1 'polypeptide(L)'
;MTVRKELIKQINLTITVIKTINQKNPTPMVKNILQRYEEAKEFIQHSTEEQFEEDLSRVKNKLDTLTRAYLESANDYMNPMLREMYKTEKLLKEYDETAQS
;
A
#
# COMPACT_ATOMS: atom_id res chain seq x y z
N MET A 1 3.41 6.29 18.98
CA MET A 1 3.93 6.38 18.33
C MET A 1 3.84 5.89 17.27
N THR A 2 3.90 5.50 16.54
CA THR A 2 4.10 5.92 15.52
C THR A 2 4.14 4.86 14.57
N VAL A 3 3.30 3.90 14.81
CA VAL A 3 2.91 2.85 13.94
C VAL A 3 2.36 3.49 12.68
N ARG A 4 1.51 4.47 12.86
CA ARG A 4 0.91 5.24 11.78
C ARG A 4 1.96 6.00 10.97
N LYS A 5 2.96 6.58 11.63
CA LYS A 5 4.05 7.28 10.96
C LYS A 5 4.91 6.34 10.15
N GLU A 6 5.17 5.15 10.69
CA GLU A 6 5.95 4.14 9.97
C GLU A 6 5.22 3.66 8.73
N LEU A 7 3.91 3.48 8.85
CA LEU A 7 3.09 3.06 7.73
C LEU A 7 3.07 4.14 6.63
N ILE A 8 2.91 5.40 7.02
CA ILE A 8 2.92 6.51 6.07
C ILE A 8 4.28 6.58 5.36
N LYS A 9 5.35 6.41 6.12
CA LYS A 9 6.70 6.42 5.54
C LYS A 9 6.86 5.31 4.52
N GLN A 10 6.42 4.11 4.84
CA GLN A 10 6.52 2.97 3.92
C GLN A 10 5.63 3.18 2.69
N ILE A 11 4.43 3.71 2.87
CA ILE A 11 3.54 3.99 1.75
C ILE A 11 4.16 5.04 0.82
N ASN A 12 4.81 6.07 1.38
CA ASN A 12 5.49 7.09 0.58
C ASN A 12 6.63 6.49 -0.24
N LEU A 13 7.40 5.58 0.35
CA LEU A 13 8.46 4.88 -0.37
C LEU A 13 7.87 4.06 -1.53
N THR A 14 6.79 3.35 -1.26
CA THR A 14 6.12 2.54 -2.26
C THR A 14 5.62 3.42 -3.41
N ILE A 15 5.00 4.54 -3.08
CA ILE A 15 4.50 5.48 -4.09
C ILE A 15 5.64 5.99 -4.96
N THR A 16 6.78 6.33 -4.36
CA THR A 16 7.94 6.82 -5.10
C THR A 16 8.42 5.78 -6.11
N VAL A 17 8.51 4.52 -5.69
CA VAL A 17 8.92 3.43 -6.59
C VAL A 17 7.90 3.23 -7.71
N ILE A 18 6.61 3.26 -7.37
CA ILE A 18 5.55 3.09 -8.37
C ILE A 18 5.58 4.21 -9.40
N LYS A 19 5.78 5.45 -8.94
CA LYS A 19 5.88 6.61 -9.86
C LYS A 19 7.05 6.46 -10.82
N THR A 20 8.19 6.00 -10.33
CA THR A 20 9.35 5.76 -11.17
C THR A 20 9.06 4.73 -12.25
N ILE A 21 8.41 3.64 -11.88
CA ILE A 21 8.05 2.59 -12.82
C ILE A 21 7.03 3.09 -13.83
N ASN A 22 6.04 3.86 -13.36
CA ASN A 22 5.02 4.43 -14.24
C ASN A 22 5.61 5.38 -15.27
N GLN A 23 6.65 6.12 -14.90
CA GLN A 23 7.32 7.02 -15.84
C GLN A 23 8.06 6.26 -16.95
N LYS A 24 8.66 5.13 -16.57
CA LYS A 24 9.43 4.33 -17.52
C LYS A 24 8.54 3.49 -18.43
N ASN A 25 7.48 2.94 -17.88
CA ASN A 25 6.63 2.01 -18.60
C ASN A 25 5.18 2.15 -18.12
N PRO A 26 4.49 3.22 -18.51
CA PRO A 26 3.13 3.46 -18.04
C PRO A 26 2.17 2.40 -18.56
N THR A 27 1.43 1.78 -17.65
CA THR A 27 0.37 0.84 -17.99
C THR A 27 -0.86 1.20 -17.17
N PRO A 28 -2.07 0.83 -17.63
CA PRO A 28 -3.27 1.08 -16.84
C PRO A 28 -3.21 0.45 -15.46
N MET A 29 -2.60 -0.74 -15.35
CA MET A 29 -2.46 -1.44 -14.09
C MET A 29 -1.59 -0.64 -13.10
N VAL A 30 -0.43 -0.18 -13.54
CA VAL A 30 0.49 0.58 -12.68
C VAL A 30 -0.15 1.90 -12.26
N LYS A 31 -0.84 2.56 -13.17
CA LYS A 31 -1.55 3.80 -12.85
C LYS A 31 -2.62 3.58 -11.79
N ASN A 32 -3.37 2.48 -11.90
CA ASN A 32 -4.39 2.15 -10.92
C ASN A 32 -3.79 1.87 -9.55
N ILE A 33 -2.69 1.12 -9.50
CA ILE A 33 -2.00 0.82 -8.25
C ILE A 33 -1.52 2.12 -7.59
N LEU A 34 -0.92 3.01 -8.37
CA LEU A 34 -0.47 4.30 -7.87
C LEU A 34 -1.61 5.09 -7.25
N GLN A 35 -2.73 5.18 -7.96
CA GLN A 35 -3.89 5.91 -7.48
C GLN A 35 -4.41 5.34 -6.16
N ARG A 36 -4.49 4.02 -6.06
CA ARG A 36 -4.99 3.39 -4.83
C ARG A 36 -4.06 3.62 -3.65
N TYR A 37 -2.75 3.60 -3.88
CA TYR A 37 -1.79 3.89 -2.82
C TYR A 37 -1.86 5.35 -2.40
N GLU A 38 -2.07 6.27 -3.32
CA GLU A 38 -2.23 7.67 -2.99
C GLU A 38 -3.51 7.91 -2.18
N GLU A 39 -4.60 7.23 -2.53
CA GLU A 39 -5.85 7.30 -1.77
C GLU A 39 -5.66 6.77 -0.35
N ALA A 40 -4.95 5.65 -0.21
CA ALA A 40 -4.67 5.08 1.11
C ALA A 40 -3.83 6.03 1.95
N LYS A 41 -2.83 6.65 1.35
CA LYS A 41 -1.99 7.64 2.03
C LYS A 41 -2.84 8.80 2.56
N GLU A 42 -3.69 9.35 1.71
CA GLU A 42 -4.55 10.46 2.12
C GLU A 42 -5.48 10.07 3.26
N PHE A 43 -6.08 8.90 3.16
CA PHE A 43 -6.95 8.43 4.22
C PHE A 43 -6.20 8.33 5.55
N ILE A 44 -5.02 7.72 5.54
CA ILE A 44 -4.23 7.54 6.76
C ILE A 44 -3.79 8.87 7.35
N GLN A 45 -3.39 9.82 6.49
CA GLN A 45 -2.93 11.13 6.96
C GLN A 45 -4.04 11.97 7.58
N HIS A 46 -5.24 11.85 7.06
CA HIS A 46 -6.35 12.72 7.48
C HIS A 46 -7.35 12.06 8.42
N SER A 47 -7.20 10.77 8.69
CA SER A 47 -8.10 10.07 9.62
C SER A 47 -7.71 10.33 11.06
N THR A 48 -8.69 10.26 11.95
CA THR A 48 -8.41 10.24 13.38
C THR A 48 -7.89 8.88 13.76
N GLU A 49 -7.33 8.74 14.98
CA GLU A 49 -6.86 7.44 15.46
C GLU A 49 -7.98 6.41 15.43
N GLU A 50 -9.19 6.82 15.86
CA GLU A 50 -10.33 5.92 15.86
C GLU A 50 -10.69 5.46 14.45
N GLN A 51 -10.78 6.38 13.51
CA GLN A 51 -11.10 6.04 12.12
C GLN A 51 -10.04 5.14 11.49
N PHE A 52 -8.79 5.41 11.80
CA PHE A 52 -7.68 4.61 11.30
C PHE A 52 -7.81 3.16 11.78
N GLU A 53 -8.06 2.98 13.07
CA GLU A 53 -8.20 1.64 13.64
C GLU A 53 -9.42 0.90 13.09
N GLU A 54 -10.54 1.60 12.93
CA GLU A 54 -11.76 1.01 12.41
C GLU A 54 -11.64 0.55 10.97
N ASP A 55 -10.95 1.33 10.13
CA ASP A 55 -10.88 1.07 8.70
C ASP A 55 -9.59 0.40 8.26
N LEU A 56 -8.74 0.04 9.20
CA LEU A 56 -7.44 -0.56 8.89
C LEU A 56 -7.57 -1.83 8.06
N SER A 57 -8.50 -2.72 8.42
CA SER A 57 -8.73 -3.95 7.66
C SER A 57 -9.17 -3.67 6.23
N ARG A 58 -9.96 -2.63 6.04
CA ARG A 58 -10.42 -2.25 4.70
C ARG A 58 -9.24 -1.80 3.83
N VAL A 59 -8.38 -0.96 4.39
CA VAL A 59 -7.18 -0.49 3.68
C VAL A 59 -6.28 -1.68 3.33
N LYS A 60 -6.05 -2.55 4.31
CA LYS A 60 -5.24 -3.75 4.10
C LYS A 60 -5.78 -4.60 2.95
N ASN A 61 -7.09 -4.87 2.96
CA ASN A 61 -7.70 -5.71 1.93
C ASN A 61 -7.61 -5.08 0.55
N LYS A 62 -7.77 -3.78 0.45
CA LYS A 62 -7.64 -3.09 -0.84
C LYS A 62 -6.23 -3.22 -1.40
N LEU A 63 -5.21 -3.03 -0.58
CA LEU A 63 -3.83 -3.11 -1.03
C LEU A 63 -3.42 -4.55 -1.35
N ASP A 64 -3.87 -5.52 -0.56
CA ASP A 64 -3.62 -6.93 -0.84
C ASP A 64 -4.19 -7.33 -2.22
N THR A 65 -5.39 -6.85 -2.53
CA THR A 65 -6.03 -7.13 -3.80
C THR A 65 -5.22 -6.58 -4.97
N LEU A 66 -4.65 -5.40 -4.82
CA LEU A 66 -3.82 -4.79 -5.86
C LEU A 66 -2.58 -5.63 -6.15
N THR A 67 -1.91 -6.08 -5.11
CA THR A 67 -0.70 -6.89 -5.26
C THR A 67 -1.03 -8.19 -5.98
N ARG A 68 -2.11 -8.84 -5.57
CA ARG A 68 -2.55 -10.09 -6.17
C ARG A 68 -2.91 -9.90 -7.64
N ALA A 69 -3.63 -8.84 -7.97
CA ALA A 69 -4.02 -8.55 -9.34
C ALA A 69 -2.80 -8.32 -10.22
N TYR A 70 -1.79 -7.61 -9.70
CA TYR A 70 -0.57 -7.37 -10.44
C TYR A 70 0.19 -8.68 -10.71
N LEU A 71 0.31 -9.53 -9.69
CA LEU A 71 0.99 -10.81 -9.84
C LEU A 71 0.30 -11.72 -10.85
N GLU A 72 -1.02 -11.68 -10.91
CA GLU A 72 -1.77 -12.52 -11.84
C GLU A 72 -1.67 -12.03 -13.28
N SER A 73 -1.54 -10.73 -13.50
CA SER A 73 -1.57 -10.16 -14.84
C SER A 73 -0.20 -9.85 -15.43
N ALA A 74 0.82 -9.70 -14.60
CA ALA A 74 2.16 -9.38 -15.08
C ALA A 74 3.13 -10.42 -14.55
N ASN A 75 3.86 -11.09 -15.41
CA ASN A 75 4.83 -12.10 -15.00
C ASN A 75 6.15 -11.46 -14.55
N ASP A 76 6.06 -10.36 -13.81
CA ASP A 76 7.24 -9.61 -13.39
C ASP A 76 7.42 -9.68 -11.88
N TYR A 77 7.84 -10.85 -11.41
CA TYR A 77 7.98 -11.10 -9.97
C TYR A 77 9.19 -10.41 -9.35
N MET A 78 10.09 -9.87 -10.16
CA MET A 78 11.30 -9.20 -9.68
C MET A 78 11.17 -7.67 -9.67
N ASN A 79 9.99 -7.17 -9.94
CA ASN A 79 9.77 -5.74 -9.99
C ASN A 79 9.97 -5.10 -8.61
N PRO A 80 10.81 -4.05 -8.50
CA PRO A 80 11.02 -3.37 -7.21
C PRO A 80 9.74 -2.89 -6.54
N MET A 81 8.72 -2.57 -7.34
CA MET A 81 7.41 -2.16 -6.83
C MET A 81 6.81 -3.22 -5.92
N LEU A 82 6.90 -4.50 -6.31
CA LEU A 82 6.36 -5.60 -5.51
C LEU A 82 7.02 -5.69 -4.15
N ARG A 83 8.33 -5.48 -4.11
CA ARG A 83 9.07 -5.53 -2.86
C ARG A 83 8.53 -4.52 -1.85
N GLU A 84 8.29 -3.29 -2.32
CA GLU A 84 7.77 -2.24 -1.44
C GLU A 84 6.30 -2.48 -1.08
N MET A 85 5.52 -3.02 -2.02
CA MET A 85 4.13 -3.37 -1.76
C MET A 85 4.03 -4.46 -0.67
N TYR A 86 4.89 -5.47 -0.73
CA TYR A 86 4.92 -6.51 0.30
C TYR A 86 5.28 -5.96 1.67
N LYS A 87 6.23 -5.02 1.73
CA LYS A 87 6.58 -4.39 2.99
C LYS A 87 5.41 -3.63 3.60
N THR A 88 4.66 -2.94 2.75
CA THR A 88 3.47 -2.21 3.19
C THR A 88 2.42 -3.17 3.74
N GLU A 89 2.17 -4.27 3.02
CA GLU A 89 1.19 -5.26 3.45
C GLU A 89 1.59 -5.91 4.77
N LYS A 90 2.87 -6.17 4.94
CA LYS A 90 3.38 -6.76 6.19
C LYS A 90 3.13 -5.84 7.38
N LEU A 91 3.41 -4.54 7.21
CA LEU A 91 3.15 -3.57 8.28
C LEU A 91 1.67 -3.49 8.61
N LEU A 92 0.81 -3.46 7.59
CA LEU A 92 -0.63 -3.41 7.79
C LEU A 92 -1.12 -4.64 8.52
N LYS A 93 -0.60 -5.82 8.16
CA LYS A 93 -0.98 -7.07 8.81
C LYS A 93 -0.58 -7.06 10.28
N GLU A 94 0.63 -6.61 10.58
CA GLU A 94 1.12 -6.54 11.95
C GLU A 94 0.26 -5.60 12.79
N TYR A 95 -0.15 -4.48 12.23
CA TYR A 95 -0.99 -3.53 12.95
C TYR A 95 -2.39 -4.07 13.16
N ASP A 96 -2.95 -4.71 12.15
CA ASP A 96 -4.29 -5.29 12.23
C ASP A 96 -4.33 -6.36 13.33
N GLU A 97 -3.32 -7.20 13.39
CA GLU A 97 -3.22 -8.23 14.43
C GLU A 97 -3.09 -7.63 15.82
N THR A 98 -2.28 -6.57 15.95
CA THR A 98 -2.08 -5.90 17.24
C THR A 98 -3.36 -5.20 17.70
N ALA A 99 -4.08 -4.58 16.79
CA ALA A 99 -5.32 -3.88 17.12
C ALA A 99 -6.43 -4.81 17.57
N GLN A 100 -6.38 -6.07 17.12
CA GLN A 100 -7.39 -7.07 17.48
C GLN A 100 -7.08 -7.85 18.76
N SER A 101 -5.89 -7.69 19.31
CA SER A 101 -5.50 -8.46 20.49
C SER A 101 -5.77 -7.72 21.83
#